data_02ba0f5204a2a692324f08783688c607
#
_entry.id   02ba0f5204a2a692324f08783688c607
#
_cell.length_a   1.000
_cell.length_b   1.000
_cell.length_c   1.000
_cell.angle_alpha   90.00
_cell.angle_beta   90.00
_cell.angle_gamma   90.00
#
_symmetry.space_group_name_H-M   'P 1'
#
loop_
_entity.id
_entity.type
_entity.pdbx_description
1 polymer ?
#
loop_
_entity_poly.entity_id
_entity_poly.type
_entity_poly.pdbx_seq_one_letter_code
_entity_poly.pdbx_strand_id
1 'polypeptide(L)'
;MNIIIVGCGKVGCTLVEALSIENHNIVVIDSRPEKVSALTDTVDVMGIVGNGVSHTTLKQAGIETADLLIAVTGSDEENLLCCVIAKKSGHCQTIARIRNPIYNEEKDFLQKEFGLSMIINPELTAANEISKVFQFPSAIRVDTFAKGRVELLHFKIGNNSPLCGLKLSKFHATLHCNDILVCTIARNSEEVIIPNGDFEFAANDIVSIVAKRKDAIDFFRKIGLEKNRVSNTIIAGGGKISYYLAKSLLMSGIKTTIIEINQQRCEFLSEQLPKATILCGDATDKELLSEECIEKAAGFAALTDLDEENILLSLYANGISSAKTVTKVNRINFTSVINKLDLGSIIYPRVITAEYIIKYVRSMNNSLNSNVEALYKLEDGKAEVLEFLLKENSAVCNIPLQDLKIRKNTLICCIYRNHQVIVPSGQDCMMAGDSVMIATSGYNISDIKEILED
;
A
#
# COMPACT_ATOMS: atom_id res chain seq x y z
N MET A 1 -22.48 3.27 -5.77
CA MET A 1 -22.22 4.66 -5.33
C MET A 1 -22.19 5.56 -6.55
N ASN A 2 -22.55 6.85 -6.38
CA ASN A 2 -22.38 7.90 -7.39
C ASN A 2 -21.07 8.63 -7.13
N ILE A 3 -20.09 8.47 -8.02
CA ILE A 3 -18.72 8.97 -7.85
C ILE A 3 -18.41 10.01 -8.92
N ILE A 4 -17.92 11.17 -8.51
CA ILE A 4 -17.41 12.20 -9.43
C ILE A 4 -15.88 12.21 -9.35
N ILE A 5 -15.21 12.07 -10.50
CA ILE A 5 -13.76 12.12 -10.61
C ILE A 5 -13.36 13.34 -11.41
N VAL A 6 -12.61 14.26 -10.80
CA VAL A 6 -12.12 15.49 -11.43
C VAL A 6 -10.65 15.33 -11.78
N GLY A 7 -10.38 15.34 -13.09
CA GLY A 7 -9.05 15.18 -13.68
C GLY A 7 -8.88 13.81 -14.35
N CYS A 8 -8.93 13.76 -15.67
CA CYS A 8 -8.66 12.59 -16.53
C CYS A 8 -7.15 12.46 -16.84
N GLY A 9 -6.31 12.65 -15.82
CA GLY A 9 -4.87 12.37 -15.89
C GLY A 9 -4.59 10.87 -15.64
N LYS A 10 -3.29 10.51 -15.58
CA LYS A 10 -2.87 9.10 -15.37
C LYS A 10 -3.53 8.42 -14.16
N VAL A 11 -3.64 9.11 -13.03
CA VAL A 11 -4.29 8.58 -11.81
C VAL A 11 -5.80 8.49 -12.01
N GLY A 12 -6.42 9.54 -12.56
CA GLY A 12 -7.87 9.57 -12.80
C GLY A 12 -8.32 8.45 -13.74
N CYS A 13 -7.64 8.22 -14.87
CA CYS A 13 -7.94 7.10 -15.76
C CYS A 13 -7.84 5.75 -15.06
N THR A 14 -6.75 5.51 -14.31
CA THR A 14 -6.59 4.24 -13.54
C THR A 14 -7.70 4.05 -12.51
N LEU A 15 -8.15 5.13 -11.85
CA LEU A 15 -9.29 5.07 -10.91
C LEU A 15 -10.60 4.73 -11.62
N VAL A 16 -10.86 5.39 -12.75
CA VAL A 16 -12.08 5.14 -13.54
C VAL A 16 -12.13 3.70 -14.02
N GLU A 17 -11.05 3.20 -14.63
CA GLU A 17 -10.92 1.81 -15.09
C GLU A 17 -11.18 0.79 -13.96
N ALA A 18 -10.63 1.04 -12.79
CA ALA A 18 -10.78 0.10 -11.67
C ALA A 18 -12.16 0.17 -11.00
N LEU A 19 -12.71 1.38 -10.81
CA LEU A 19 -14.01 1.57 -10.13
C LEU A 19 -15.20 1.25 -11.02
N SER A 20 -15.07 1.36 -12.36
CA SER A 20 -16.13 0.97 -13.30
C SER A 20 -16.46 -0.53 -13.23
N ILE A 21 -15.46 -1.37 -12.95
CA ILE A 21 -15.64 -2.83 -12.79
C ILE A 21 -16.46 -3.16 -11.52
N GLU A 22 -16.50 -2.25 -10.55
CA GLU A 22 -17.17 -2.44 -9.25
C GLU A 22 -18.64 -1.95 -9.23
N ASN A 23 -19.24 -1.72 -10.39
CA ASN A 23 -20.63 -1.27 -10.53
C ASN A 23 -20.93 0.07 -9.84
N HIS A 24 -20.01 1.03 -9.92
CA HIS A 24 -20.24 2.41 -9.49
C HIS A 24 -20.71 3.27 -10.67
N ASN A 25 -21.62 4.23 -10.41
CA ASN A 25 -21.98 5.26 -11.38
C ASN A 25 -20.92 6.34 -11.35
N ILE A 26 -20.14 6.48 -12.42
CA ILE A 26 -19.00 7.37 -12.47
C ILE A 26 -19.25 8.51 -13.45
N VAL A 27 -19.01 9.74 -12.97
CA VAL A 27 -18.96 10.95 -13.81
C VAL A 27 -17.53 11.48 -13.78
N VAL A 28 -16.95 11.73 -14.96
CA VAL A 28 -15.59 12.28 -15.08
C VAL A 28 -15.65 13.71 -15.58
N ILE A 29 -14.78 14.58 -15.02
CA ILE A 29 -14.66 15.99 -15.42
C ILE A 29 -13.19 16.26 -15.75
N ASP A 30 -12.91 16.81 -16.94
CA ASP A 30 -11.61 17.40 -17.29
C ASP A 30 -11.85 18.63 -18.20
N SER A 31 -10.96 19.60 -18.12
CA SER A 31 -11.02 20.80 -18.99
C SER A 31 -10.64 20.51 -20.44
N ARG A 32 -10.03 19.37 -20.72
CA ARG A 32 -9.55 18.95 -22.04
C ARG A 32 -10.48 17.95 -22.69
N PRO A 33 -11.18 18.32 -23.78
CA PRO A 33 -12.14 17.45 -24.46
C PRO A 33 -11.55 16.11 -24.90
N GLU A 34 -10.32 16.12 -25.43
CA GLU A 34 -9.63 14.92 -25.91
C GLU A 34 -9.39 13.88 -24.82
N LYS A 35 -9.21 14.31 -23.59
CA LYS A 35 -9.04 13.38 -22.46
C LYS A 35 -10.35 12.75 -22.01
N VAL A 36 -11.41 13.55 -22.02
CA VAL A 36 -12.74 13.06 -21.68
C VAL A 36 -13.18 12.04 -22.73
N SER A 37 -13.09 12.37 -24.04
CA SER A 37 -13.45 11.46 -25.13
C SER A 37 -12.64 10.16 -25.08
N ALA A 38 -11.30 10.25 -24.96
CA ALA A 38 -10.45 9.06 -24.89
C ALA A 38 -10.85 8.08 -23.77
N LEU A 39 -11.37 8.60 -22.65
CA LEU A 39 -11.79 7.77 -21.52
C LEU A 39 -13.21 7.21 -21.74
N THR A 40 -14.17 8.02 -22.20
CA THR A 40 -15.54 7.60 -22.45
C THR A 40 -15.67 6.62 -23.64
N ASP A 41 -14.71 6.64 -24.57
CA ASP A 41 -14.64 5.69 -25.69
C ASP A 41 -14.19 4.29 -25.23
N THR A 42 -13.54 4.19 -24.08
CA THR A 42 -12.97 2.91 -23.58
C THR A 42 -13.69 2.36 -22.37
N VAL A 43 -14.35 3.21 -21.59
CA VAL A 43 -15.03 2.83 -20.34
C VAL A 43 -16.43 3.42 -20.33
N ASP A 44 -17.42 2.66 -19.89
CA ASP A 44 -18.81 3.12 -19.76
C ASP A 44 -18.99 4.07 -18.57
N VAL A 45 -18.71 5.35 -18.82
CA VAL A 45 -18.82 6.43 -17.83
C VAL A 45 -19.33 7.70 -18.47
N MET A 46 -19.98 8.57 -17.69
CA MET A 46 -20.41 9.88 -18.17
C MET A 46 -19.24 10.88 -18.14
N GLY A 47 -18.99 11.54 -19.28
CA GLY A 47 -17.95 12.56 -19.43
C GLY A 47 -18.51 13.99 -19.48
N ILE A 48 -17.90 14.91 -18.75
CA ILE A 48 -18.21 16.34 -18.78
C ILE A 48 -16.93 17.12 -19.06
N VAL A 49 -16.94 17.90 -20.13
CA VAL A 49 -15.86 18.83 -20.44
C VAL A 49 -16.11 20.15 -19.69
N GLY A 50 -15.22 20.48 -18.76
CA GLY A 50 -15.38 21.68 -17.97
C GLY A 50 -14.33 21.84 -16.87
N ASN A 51 -14.42 22.96 -16.17
CA ASN A 51 -13.55 23.26 -15.04
C ASN A 51 -14.12 22.66 -13.75
N GLY A 52 -13.36 21.78 -13.08
CA GLY A 52 -13.76 21.09 -11.85
C GLY A 52 -13.99 22.01 -10.65
N VAL A 53 -13.49 23.25 -10.66
CA VAL A 53 -13.77 24.24 -9.61
C VAL A 53 -15.01 25.10 -9.94
N SER A 54 -15.69 24.85 -11.05
CA SER A 54 -16.95 25.53 -11.39
C SER A 54 -18.12 24.83 -10.72
N HIS A 55 -18.84 25.56 -9.87
CA HIS A 55 -20.07 25.05 -9.25
C HIS A 55 -21.11 24.60 -10.28
N THR A 56 -21.23 25.30 -11.43
CA THR A 56 -22.14 24.93 -12.52
C THR A 56 -21.74 23.57 -13.13
N THR A 57 -20.45 23.35 -13.37
CA THR A 57 -19.92 22.07 -13.89
C THR A 57 -20.16 20.93 -12.88
N LEU A 58 -19.89 21.17 -11.61
CA LEU A 58 -20.17 20.19 -10.55
C LEU A 58 -21.66 19.87 -10.42
N LYS A 59 -22.52 20.86 -10.60
CA LYS A 59 -23.98 20.65 -10.59
C LYS A 59 -24.44 19.81 -11.78
N GLN A 60 -23.89 20.04 -12.97
CA GLN A 60 -24.13 19.20 -14.15
C GLN A 60 -23.66 17.76 -13.93
N ALA A 61 -22.58 17.56 -13.16
CA ALA A 61 -22.08 16.25 -12.77
C ALA A 61 -22.88 15.55 -11.66
N GLY A 62 -23.92 16.19 -11.13
CA GLY A 62 -24.78 15.62 -10.11
C GLY A 62 -24.21 15.69 -8.69
N ILE A 63 -23.43 16.73 -8.36
CA ILE A 63 -22.78 16.88 -7.04
C ILE A 63 -23.78 16.85 -5.87
N GLU A 64 -25.03 17.28 -6.09
CA GLU A 64 -26.08 17.29 -5.06
C GLU A 64 -26.47 15.89 -4.58
N THR A 65 -26.28 14.87 -5.42
CA THR A 65 -26.61 13.45 -5.15
C THR A 65 -25.39 12.52 -5.16
N ALA A 66 -24.20 13.07 -5.32
CA ALA A 66 -22.97 12.29 -5.31
C ALA A 66 -22.65 11.79 -3.89
N ASP A 67 -22.14 10.56 -3.80
CA ASP A 67 -21.63 9.98 -2.56
C ASP A 67 -20.19 10.41 -2.31
N LEU A 68 -19.38 10.53 -3.40
CA LEU A 68 -17.98 10.80 -3.34
C LEU A 68 -17.51 11.69 -4.50
N LEU A 69 -16.66 12.67 -4.20
CA LEU A 69 -15.89 13.41 -5.19
C LEU A 69 -14.40 13.17 -4.98
N ILE A 70 -13.68 12.83 -6.07
CA ILE A 70 -12.23 12.59 -6.08
C ILE A 70 -11.58 13.64 -6.99
N ALA A 71 -10.78 14.55 -6.43
CA ALA A 71 -10.07 15.58 -7.17
C ALA A 71 -8.59 15.18 -7.34
N VAL A 72 -8.20 14.89 -8.60
CA VAL A 72 -6.86 14.40 -8.98
C VAL A 72 -6.29 15.15 -10.19
N THR A 73 -6.57 16.46 -10.27
CA THR A 73 -6.04 17.35 -11.33
C THR A 73 -4.53 17.61 -11.19
N GLY A 74 -3.96 18.43 -12.03
CA GLY A 74 -2.54 18.81 -11.99
C GLY A 74 -2.15 19.76 -10.85
N SER A 75 -3.10 20.52 -10.28
CA SER A 75 -2.89 21.52 -9.23
C SER A 75 -3.46 21.06 -7.89
N ASP A 76 -2.67 21.22 -6.83
CA ASP A 76 -3.08 20.92 -5.46
C ASP A 76 -4.16 21.89 -4.99
N GLU A 77 -4.03 23.18 -5.37
CA GLU A 77 -4.98 24.25 -5.05
C GLU A 77 -6.33 24.01 -5.72
N GLU A 78 -6.33 23.61 -7.01
CA GLU A 78 -7.57 23.23 -7.70
C GLU A 78 -8.24 22.03 -7.04
N ASN A 79 -7.46 21.01 -6.63
CA ASN A 79 -7.99 19.83 -5.96
C ASN A 79 -8.63 20.19 -4.61
N LEU A 80 -7.97 21.04 -3.82
CA LEU A 80 -8.54 21.54 -2.56
C LEU A 80 -9.82 22.35 -2.80
N LEU A 81 -9.77 23.32 -3.71
CA LEU A 81 -10.92 24.19 -4.00
C LEU A 81 -12.11 23.39 -4.54
N CYS A 82 -11.86 22.43 -5.42
CA CYS A 82 -12.89 21.54 -5.95
C CYS A 82 -13.60 20.78 -4.80
N CYS A 83 -12.82 20.20 -3.86
CA CYS A 83 -13.38 19.50 -2.72
C CYS A 83 -14.18 20.40 -1.77
N VAL A 84 -13.70 21.63 -1.53
CA VAL A 84 -14.42 22.62 -0.69
C VAL A 84 -15.76 23.01 -1.33
N ILE A 85 -15.78 23.28 -2.64
CA ILE A 85 -17.01 23.61 -3.38
C ILE A 85 -17.96 22.41 -3.34
N ALA A 86 -17.48 21.21 -3.59
CA ALA A 86 -18.27 19.99 -3.54
C ALA A 86 -18.93 19.78 -2.16
N LYS A 87 -18.16 19.99 -1.09
CA LYS A 87 -18.65 19.88 0.29
C LYS A 87 -19.74 20.91 0.64
N LYS A 88 -19.68 22.09 0.03
CA LYS A 88 -20.67 23.16 0.19
C LYS A 88 -21.91 22.97 -0.68
N SER A 89 -21.78 22.28 -1.82
CA SER A 89 -22.85 22.06 -2.79
C SER A 89 -23.64 20.78 -2.53
N GLY A 90 -23.06 19.82 -1.81
CA GLY A 90 -23.67 18.52 -1.48
C GLY A 90 -23.18 18.00 -0.15
N HIS A 91 -23.53 16.74 0.16
CA HIS A 91 -23.10 16.06 1.39
C HIS A 91 -22.08 14.97 1.12
N CYS A 92 -21.47 14.96 -0.07
CA CYS A 92 -20.55 13.93 -0.48
C CYS A 92 -19.26 13.91 0.35
N GLN A 93 -18.64 12.74 0.44
CA GLN A 93 -17.25 12.62 0.89
C GLN A 93 -16.32 13.20 -0.18
N THR A 94 -15.13 13.66 0.22
CA THR A 94 -14.20 14.30 -0.70
C THR A 94 -12.78 13.79 -0.51
N ILE A 95 -12.10 13.47 -1.62
CA ILE A 95 -10.69 13.08 -1.66
C ILE A 95 -9.93 14.09 -2.49
N ALA A 96 -8.88 14.70 -1.92
CA ALA A 96 -8.00 15.62 -2.63
C ALA A 96 -6.61 15.01 -2.82
N ARG A 97 -6.08 15.06 -4.05
CA ARG A 97 -4.67 14.79 -4.31
C ARG A 97 -3.84 16.02 -3.99
N ILE A 98 -2.87 15.88 -3.09
CA ILE A 98 -1.96 16.95 -2.67
C ILE A 98 -0.53 16.43 -2.68
N ARG A 99 0.34 17.09 -3.45
CA ARG A 99 1.72 16.69 -3.71
C ARG A 99 2.75 17.61 -3.05
N ASN A 100 2.35 18.83 -2.70
CA ASN A 100 3.24 19.81 -2.09
C ASN A 100 3.57 19.38 -0.65
N PRO A 101 4.86 19.28 -0.28
CA PRO A 101 5.26 18.93 1.08
C PRO A 101 4.69 19.86 2.16
N ILE A 102 4.58 21.17 1.89
CA ILE A 102 4.02 22.16 2.81
C ILE A 102 2.59 21.80 3.19
N TYR A 103 1.73 21.54 2.22
CA TYR A 103 0.34 21.14 2.48
C TYR A 103 0.25 19.75 3.14
N ASN A 104 1.21 18.89 2.86
CA ASN A 104 1.22 17.55 3.48
C ASN A 104 1.61 17.60 4.97
N GLU A 105 2.44 18.55 5.40
CA GLU A 105 2.76 18.77 6.81
C GLU A 105 1.56 19.34 7.57
N GLU A 106 0.71 20.11 6.91
CA GLU A 106 -0.52 20.68 7.46
C GLU A 106 -1.78 19.83 7.17
N LYS A 107 -1.59 18.57 6.79
CA LYS A 107 -2.66 17.67 6.35
C LYS A 107 -3.86 17.61 7.30
N ASP A 108 -3.60 17.44 8.59
CA ASP A 108 -4.65 17.29 9.60
C ASP A 108 -5.46 18.58 9.75
N PHE A 109 -4.81 19.74 9.67
CA PHE A 109 -5.46 21.04 9.66
C PHE A 109 -6.34 21.19 8.42
N LEU A 110 -5.81 20.93 7.23
CA LEU A 110 -6.55 21.05 5.97
C LEU A 110 -7.75 20.10 5.92
N GLN A 111 -7.59 18.85 6.40
CA GLN A 111 -8.71 17.91 6.46
C GLN A 111 -9.83 18.42 7.36
N LYS A 112 -9.49 18.90 8.55
CA LYS A 112 -10.46 19.38 9.53
C LYS A 112 -11.16 20.65 9.07
N GLU A 113 -10.40 21.67 8.68
CA GLU A 113 -10.96 22.99 8.35
C GLU A 113 -11.72 23.01 7.03
N PHE A 114 -11.28 22.24 6.03
CA PHE A 114 -11.96 22.14 4.74
C PHE A 114 -12.97 20.98 4.68
N GLY A 115 -13.06 20.18 5.75
CA GLY A 115 -13.99 19.06 5.83
C GLY A 115 -13.66 17.94 4.84
N LEU A 116 -12.38 17.76 4.47
CA LEU A 116 -11.96 16.73 3.55
C LEU A 116 -11.98 15.36 4.23
N SER A 117 -12.48 14.37 3.52
CA SER A 117 -12.54 13.01 4.04
C SER A 117 -11.18 12.33 3.96
N MET A 118 -10.42 12.63 2.89
CA MET A 118 -9.09 12.08 2.69
C MET A 118 -8.21 13.04 1.89
N ILE A 119 -6.95 13.12 2.27
CA ILE A 119 -5.87 13.72 1.46
C ILE A 119 -4.90 12.61 1.07
N ILE A 120 -4.59 12.51 -0.22
CA ILE A 120 -3.61 11.56 -0.74
C ILE A 120 -2.43 12.28 -1.37
N ASN A 121 -1.22 11.85 -0.99
CA ASN A 121 0.03 12.27 -1.62
C ASN A 121 0.65 11.07 -2.34
N PRO A 122 0.59 11.03 -3.68
CA PRO A 122 1.09 9.91 -4.48
C PRO A 122 2.58 9.62 -4.24
N GLU A 123 3.38 10.66 -4.12
CA GLU A 123 4.82 10.54 -3.94
C GLU A 123 5.18 9.99 -2.56
N LEU A 124 4.48 10.45 -1.52
CA LEU A 124 4.64 9.91 -0.17
C LEU A 124 4.15 8.46 -0.09
N THR A 125 3.01 8.16 -0.73
CA THR A 125 2.47 6.78 -0.74
C THR A 125 3.44 5.82 -1.43
N ALA A 126 3.97 6.20 -2.60
CA ALA A 126 4.98 5.39 -3.30
C ALA A 126 6.27 5.25 -2.48
N ALA A 127 6.76 6.32 -1.86
CA ALA A 127 7.94 6.29 -1.01
C ALA A 127 7.77 5.35 0.20
N ASN A 128 6.59 5.32 0.80
CA ASN A 128 6.27 4.41 1.91
C ASN A 128 6.30 2.95 1.45
N GLU A 129 5.75 2.63 0.27
CA GLU A 129 5.81 1.27 -0.27
C GLU A 129 7.26 0.85 -0.57
N ILE A 130 8.07 1.72 -1.18
CA ILE A 130 9.50 1.46 -1.40
C ILE A 130 10.24 1.26 -0.07
N SER A 131 9.94 2.09 0.92
CA SER A 131 10.56 1.99 2.25
C SER A 131 10.29 0.64 2.91
N LYS A 132 9.08 0.09 2.77
CA LYS A 132 8.74 -1.26 3.25
C LYS A 132 9.59 -2.34 2.57
N VAL A 133 9.82 -2.23 1.26
CA VAL A 133 10.68 -3.17 0.50
C VAL A 133 12.10 -3.20 1.06
N PHE A 134 12.67 -2.05 1.42
CA PHE A 134 14.00 -1.98 2.01
C PHE A 134 14.06 -2.39 3.48
N GLN A 135 12.99 -2.16 4.22
CA GLN A 135 12.88 -2.55 5.62
C GLN A 135 12.68 -4.05 5.81
N PHE A 136 11.98 -4.70 4.87
CA PHE A 136 11.70 -6.12 4.84
C PHE A 136 12.15 -6.76 3.50
N PRO A 137 13.45 -6.81 3.23
CA PRO A 137 13.96 -7.23 1.94
C PRO A 137 13.63 -8.69 1.58
N SER A 138 13.35 -9.52 2.59
CA SER A 138 12.95 -10.91 2.43
C SER A 138 11.45 -11.11 2.25
N ALA A 139 10.64 -10.09 2.48
CA ALA A 139 9.22 -10.14 2.21
C ALA A 139 8.96 -9.94 0.70
N ILE A 140 8.01 -10.71 0.16
CA ILE A 140 7.49 -10.54 -1.19
C ILE A 140 6.57 -9.32 -1.21
N ARG A 141 5.73 -9.18 -0.18
CA ARG A 141 4.75 -8.12 -0.01
C ARG A 141 4.61 -7.77 1.47
N VAL A 142 4.34 -6.50 1.75
CA VAL A 142 4.07 -6.00 3.10
C VAL A 142 2.80 -5.15 3.06
N ASP A 143 1.73 -5.63 3.66
CA ASP A 143 0.51 -4.86 3.90
C ASP A 143 0.48 -4.38 5.36
N THR A 144 -0.25 -3.29 5.63
CA THR A 144 -0.30 -2.70 6.97
C THR A 144 -1.73 -2.49 7.40
N PHE A 145 -2.03 -2.83 8.66
CA PHE A 145 -3.31 -2.71 9.33
C PHE A 145 -3.21 -1.83 10.56
N ALA A 146 -4.33 -1.52 11.19
CA ALA A 146 -4.40 -0.71 12.40
C ALA A 146 -3.60 0.60 12.26
N LYS A 147 -3.82 1.32 11.17
CA LYS A 147 -3.13 2.59 10.83
C LYS A 147 -1.60 2.45 10.79
N GLY A 148 -1.10 1.33 10.26
CA GLY A 148 0.33 1.09 10.08
C GLY A 148 1.06 0.51 11.29
N ARG A 149 0.36 -0.01 12.29
CA ARG A 149 0.96 -0.58 13.51
C ARG A 149 1.08 -2.10 13.51
N VAL A 150 0.34 -2.76 12.63
CA VAL A 150 0.37 -4.20 12.40
C VAL A 150 0.81 -4.45 10.97
N GLU A 151 1.76 -5.34 10.79
CA GLU A 151 2.27 -5.71 9.48
C GLU A 151 1.81 -7.12 9.12
N LEU A 152 1.25 -7.26 7.92
CA LEU A 152 1.01 -8.55 7.28
C LEU A 152 2.11 -8.76 6.25
N LEU A 153 2.98 -9.70 6.54
CA LEU A 153 4.18 -9.97 5.77
C LEU A 153 4.03 -11.27 5.00
N HIS A 154 4.30 -11.22 3.71
CA HIS A 154 4.26 -12.38 2.82
C HIS A 154 5.69 -12.76 2.44
N PHE A 155 6.08 -14.00 2.67
CA PHE A 155 7.41 -14.49 2.32
C PHE A 155 7.35 -15.92 1.80
N LYS A 156 8.35 -16.29 1.01
CA LYS A 156 8.48 -17.63 0.44
C LYS A 156 9.44 -18.46 1.27
N ILE A 157 9.05 -19.69 1.60
CA ILE A 157 9.91 -20.65 2.29
C ILE A 157 10.98 -21.16 1.32
N GLY A 158 12.24 -20.91 1.63
CA GLY A 158 13.37 -21.46 0.87
C GLY A 158 13.60 -22.96 1.16
N ASN A 159 14.28 -23.66 0.24
CA ASN A 159 14.53 -25.10 0.37
C ASN A 159 15.29 -25.50 1.65
N ASN A 160 16.15 -24.63 2.17
CA ASN A 160 16.96 -24.87 3.37
C ASN A 160 16.41 -24.15 4.61
N SER A 161 15.13 -23.73 4.60
CA SER A 161 14.53 -23.04 5.73
C SER A 161 14.27 -24.02 6.89
N PRO A 162 14.50 -23.62 8.15
CA PRO A 162 14.13 -24.42 9.31
C PRO A 162 12.62 -24.64 9.47
N LEU A 163 11.81 -23.96 8.63
CA LEU A 163 10.37 -24.18 8.57
C LEU A 163 10.01 -25.45 7.81
N CYS A 164 10.83 -25.94 6.86
CA CYS A 164 10.50 -27.12 6.08
C CYS A 164 10.32 -28.35 6.97
N GLY A 165 9.16 -29.02 6.86
CA GLY A 165 8.81 -30.20 7.67
C GLY A 165 8.34 -29.87 9.10
N LEU A 166 8.30 -28.59 9.48
CA LEU A 166 7.81 -28.19 10.79
C LEU A 166 6.28 -28.12 10.80
N LYS A 167 5.64 -28.74 11.82
CA LYS A 167 4.19 -28.56 12.03
C LYS A 167 3.91 -27.21 12.68
N LEU A 168 2.79 -26.55 12.27
CA LEU A 168 2.38 -25.25 12.80
C LEU A 168 2.18 -25.29 14.33
N SER A 169 1.68 -26.39 14.90
CA SER A 169 1.55 -26.57 16.35
C SER A 169 2.87 -26.48 17.11
N LYS A 170 4.01 -26.74 16.45
CA LYS A 170 5.36 -26.64 17.03
C LYS A 170 6.08 -25.34 16.69
N PHE A 171 5.47 -24.48 15.84
CA PHE A 171 6.05 -23.24 15.31
C PHE A 171 6.56 -22.30 16.42
N HIS A 172 5.68 -21.94 17.35
CA HIS A 172 6.01 -21.03 18.46
C HIS A 172 7.09 -21.60 19.39
N ALA A 173 6.99 -22.88 19.73
CA ALA A 173 7.94 -23.54 20.63
C ALA A 173 9.33 -23.67 20.01
N THR A 174 9.41 -24.01 18.72
CA THR A 174 10.68 -24.24 18.02
C THR A 174 11.40 -22.92 17.71
N LEU A 175 10.67 -21.89 17.31
CA LEU A 175 11.25 -20.61 16.88
C LEU A 175 11.26 -19.56 18.00
N HIS A 176 10.67 -19.84 19.16
CA HIS A 176 10.54 -18.89 20.28
C HIS A 176 10.00 -17.52 19.80
N CYS A 177 8.86 -17.53 19.09
CA CYS A 177 8.23 -16.37 18.47
C CYS A 177 6.74 -16.29 18.79
N ASN A 178 6.40 -15.96 20.04
CA ASN A 178 5.00 -15.97 20.54
C ASN A 178 4.13 -14.84 19.96
N ASP A 179 4.74 -13.75 19.49
CA ASP A 179 4.04 -12.56 18.96
C ASP A 179 3.88 -12.58 17.43
N ILE A 180 3.89 -13.77 16.82
CA ILE A 180 3.70 -13.99 15.39
C ILE A 180 2.58 -14.96 15.14
N LEU A 181 1.63 -14.60 14.28
CA LEU A 181 0.58 -15.50 13.85
C LEU A 181 0.69 -15.79 12.36
N VAL A 182 0.64 -17.06 11.99
CA VAL A 182 0.53 -17.50 10.59
C VAL A 182 -0.94 -17.40 10.18
N CYS A 183 -1.24 -16.57 9.18
CA CYS A 183 -2.60 -16.29 8.76
C CYS A 183 -3.04 -17.14 7.57
N THR A 184 -2.22 -17.16 6.51
CA THR A 184 -2.52 -17.92 5.30
C THR A 184 -1.26 -18.55 4.74
N ILE A 185 -1.44 -19.64 4.00
CA ILE A 185 -0.37 -20.32 3.26
C ILE A 185 -0.87 -20.59 1.86
N ALA A 186 -0.12 -20.12 0.85
CA ALA A 186 -0.36 -20.48 -0.54
C ALA A 186 0.66 -21.54 -0.99
N ARG A 187 0.16 -22.67 -1.47
CA ARG A 187 0.94 -23.78 -2.00
C ARG A 187 0.69 -23.93 -3.48
N ASN A 188 1.77 -23.95 -4.29
CA ASN A 188 1.74 -24.12 -5.76
C ASN A 188 0.90 -23.07 -6.51
N SER A 189 0.67 -21.88 -5.95
CA SER A 189 -0.14 -20.79 -6.52
C SER A 189 -1.61 -21.16 -6.84
N GLU A 190 -2.06 -22.37 -6.48
CA GLU A 190 -3.40 -22.85 -6.79
C GLU A 190 -4.32 -22.88 -5.58
N GLU A 191 -3.80 -23.15 -4.40
CA GLU A 191 -4.56 -23.31 -3.16
C GLU A 191 -4.07 -22.35 -2.09
N VAL A 192 -4.99 -21.59 -1.50
CA VAL A 192 -4.74 -20.74 -0.33
C VAL A 192 -5.45 -21.34 0.87
N ILE A 193 -4.68 -21.70 1.87
CA ILE A 193 -5.13 -22.42 3.06
C ILE A 193 -5.03 -21.50 4.27
N ILE A 194 -6.03 -21.50 5.12
CA ILE A 194 -5.93 -21.02 6.50
C ILE A 194 -5.47 -22.21 7.34
N PRO A 195 -4.20 -22.22 7.79
CA PRO A 195 -3.62 -23.43 8.35
C PRO A 195 -4.14 -23.72 9.77
N ASN A 196 -4.31 -24.98 10.07
CA ASN A 196 -4.54 -25.47 11.42
C ASN A 196 -3.21 -25.99 12.05
N GLY A 197 -3.23 -26.39 13.32
CA GLY A 197 -2.04 -26.84 14.05
C GLY A 197 -1.32 -28.05 13.43
N ASP A 198 -2.01 -28.89 12.66
CA ASP A 198 -1.44 -30.09 12.03
C ASP A 198 -0.78 -29.79 10.68
N PHE A 199 -0.94 -28.57 10.15
CA PHE A 199 -0.33 -28.16 8.88
C PHE A 199 1.20 -28.26 8.96
N GLU A 200 1.80 -28.87 7.94
CA GLU A 200 3.25 -29.01 7.79
C GLU A 200 3.76 -28.10 6.67
N PHE A 201 4.70 -27.22 7.01
CA PHE A 201 5.30 -26.30 6.05
C PHE A 201 6.18 -27.04 5.03
N ALA A 202 6.13 -26.61 3.79
CA ALA A 202 6.96 -27.11 2.71
C ALA A 202 7.79 -26.01 2.04
N ALA A 203 8.85 -26.41 1.34
CA ALA A 203 9.61 -25.50 0.50
C ALA A 203 8.70 -24.91 -0.60
N ASN A 204 8.92 -23.65 -0.94
CA ASN A 204 8.15 -22.84 -1.88
C ASN A 204 6.74 -22.44 -1.42
N ASP A 205 6.27 -22.82 -0.23
CA ASP A 205 5.07 -22.23 0.33
C ASP A 205 5.24 -20.70 0.47
N ILE A 206 4.22 -19.94 0.10
CA ILE A 206 4.12 -18.51 0.39
C ILE A 206 3.31 -18.37 1.67
N VAL A 207 3.97 -17.88 2.71
CA VAL A 207 3.39 -17.76 4.06
C VAL A 207 3.08 -16.31 4.35
N SER A 208 1.88 -16.04 4.85
CA SER A 208 1.47 -14.73 5.34
C SER A 208 1.45 -14.76 6.87
N ILE A 209 2.21 -13.87 7.49
CA ILE A 209 2.26 -13.72 8.94
C ILE A 209 1.82 -12.33 9.37
N VAL A 210 1.18 -12.26 10.52
CA VAL A 210 0.93 -11.02 11.26
C VAL A 210 1.93 -10.89 12.37
N ALA A 211 2.60 -9.75 12.46
CA ALA A 211 3.57 -9.45 13.50
C ALA A 211 3.72 -7.95 13.72
N LYS A 212 4.24 -7.56 14.90
CA LYS A 212 4.84 -6.25 15.08
C LYS A 212 6.18 -6.21 14.36
N ARG A 213 6.57 -5.05 13.86
CA ARG A 213 7.80 -4.86 13.09
C ARG A 213 9.06 -5.47 13.74
N LYS A 214 9.22 -5.27 15.06
CA LYS A 214 10.39 -5.80 15.80
C LYS A 214 10.40 -7.33 15.77
N ASP A 215 9.25 -7.94 16.01
CA ASP A 215 9.11 -9.40 16.11
C ASP A 215 9.26 -10.06 14.74
N ALA A 216 8.80 -9.40 13.68
CA ALA A 216 9.01 -9.83 12.30
C ALA A 216 10.50 -9.87 11.91
N ILE A 217 11.27 -8.84 12.28
CA ILE A 217 12.72 -8.80 12.02
C ILE A 217 13.44 -9.97 12.74
N ASP A 218 13.12 -10.20 14.01
CA ASP A 218 13.69 -11.31 14.78
C ASP A 218 13.30 -12.68 14.20
N PHE A 219 12.08 -12.80 13.72
CA PHE A 219 11.59 -14.01 13.06
C PHE A 219 12.36 -14.29 11.75
N PHE A 220 12.50 -13.31 10.86
CA PHE A 220 13.27 -13.48 9.62
C PHE A 220 14.73 -13.87 9.88
N ARG A 221 15.32 -13.36 10.99
CA ARG A 221 16.64 -13.79 11.45
C ARG A 221 16.66 -15.27 11.80
N LYS A 222 15.70 -15.74 12.60
CA LYS A 222 15.62 -17.14 13.06
C LYS A 222 15.40 -18.12 11.92
N ILE A 223 14.68 -17.75 10.88
CA ILE A 223 14.47 -18.60 9.70
C ILE A 223 15.55 -18.46 8.62
N GLY A 224 16.63 -17.69 8.90
CA GLY A 224 17.79 -17.57 8.01
C GLY A 224 17.58 -16.61 6.83
N LEU A 225 16.55 -15.79 6.84
CA LEU A 225 16.25 -14.79 5.81
C LEU A 225 16.85 -13.41 6.09
N GLU A 226 17.62 -13.25 7.17
CA GLU A 226 18.26 -11.96 7.54
C GLU A 226 19.41 -11.54 6.63
N LYS A 227 19.91 -12.41 5.77
CA LYS A 227 21.16 -12.21 5.00
C LYS A 227 21.21 -10.92 4.16
N ASN A 228 20.09 -10.23 3.98
CA ASN A 228 19.96 -9.05 3.10
C ASN A 228 19.43 -7.80 3.83
N ARG A 229 19.80 -7.60 5.10
CA ARG A 229 19.41 -6.35 5.78
C ARG A 229 19.99 -5.15 5.03
N VAL A 230 19.13 -4.27 4.55
CA VAL A 230 19.53 -3.03 3.92
C VAL A 230 20.08 -2.07 4.98
N SER A 231 21.39 -1.87 4.99
CA SER A 231 22.08 -0.95 5.90
C SER A 231 22.39 0.39 5.25
N ASN A 232 22.52 0.39 3.92
CA ASN A 232 22.77 1.57 3.10
C ASN A 232 22.02 1.44 1.78
N THR A 233 21.62 2.59 1.24
CA THR A 233 20.84 2.67 0.00
C THR A 233 21.37 3.78 -0.88
N ILE A 234 21.49 3.51 -2.18
CA ILE A 234 21.73 4.52 -3.21
C ILE A 234 20.43 4.76 -3.96
N ILE A 235 20.06 6.02 -4.12
CA ILE A 235 18.85 6.46 -4.82
C ILE A 235 19.26 7.27 -6.04
N ALA A 236 18.96 6.79 -7.23
CA ALA A 236 19.16 7.51 -8.49
C ALA A 236 17.94 8.38 -8.78
N GLY A 237 18.16 9.70 -8.83
CA GLY A 237 17.13 10.74 -8.98
C GLY A 237 16.67 11.35 -7.67
N GLY A 238 16.69 12.68 -7.55
CA GLY A 238 16.34 13.46 -6.36
C GLY A 238 14.92 14.01 -6.34
N GLY A 239 13.97 13.36 -7.01
CA GLY A 239 12.56 13.78 -7.10
C GLY A 239 11.82 13.78 -5.76
N LYS A 240 10.50 14.06 -5.78
CA LYS A 240 9.67 14.08 -4.56
C LYS A 240 9.59 12.70 -3.88
N ILE A 241 9.51 11.61 -4.65
CA ILE A 241 9.52 10.25 -4.09
C ILE A 241 10.82 10.01 -3.32
N SER A 242 11.97 10.37 -3.92
CA SER A 242 13.28 10.21 -3.31
C SER A 242 13.43 11.00 -2.01
N TYR A 243 12.89 12.22 -1.95
CA TYR A 243 12.84 13.03 -0.73
C TYR A 243 12.11 12.32 0.41
N TYR A 244 10.87 11.86 0.18
CA TYR A 244 10.10 11.16 1.20
C TYR A 244 10.71 9.81 1.56
N LEU A 245 11.24 9.08 0.57
CA LEU A 245 11.91 7.81 0.79
C LEU A 245 13.14 7.98 1.69
N ALA A 246 14.03 8.92 1.35
CA ALA A 246 15.22 9.19 2.11
C ALA A 246 14.88 9.59 3.57
N LYS A 247 13.87 10.46 3.77
CA LYS A 247 13.38 10.82 5.11
C LYS A 247 12.98 9.58 5.91
N SER A 248 12.22 8.65 5.30
CA SER A 248 11.78 7.41 5.94
C SER A 248 12.93 6.44 6.23
N LEU A 249 13.86 6.27 5.30
CA LEU A 249 15.02 5.39 5.46
C LEU A 249 15.98 5.87 6.55
N LEU A 250 16.27 7.17 6.58
CA LEU A 250 17.10 7.79 7.62
C LEU A 250 16.48 7.66 9.00
N MET A 251 15.17 7.82 9.15
CA MET A 251 14.45 7.57 10.41
C MET A 251 14.54 6.10 10.84
N SER A 252 14.68 5.18 9.88
CA SER A 252 14.86 3.75 10.13
C SER A 252 16.32 3.34 10.36
N GLY A 253 17.24 4.30 10.37
CA GLY A 253 18.68 4.06 10.57
C GLY A 253 19.40 3.51 9.33
N ILE A 254 18.81 3.62 8.13
CA ILE A 254 19.41 3.22 6.86
C ILE A 254 20.17 4.42 6.29
N LYS A 255 21.46 4.28 6.05
CA LYS A 255 22.28 5.31 5.41
C LYS A 255 21.79 5.51 3.97
N THR A 256 21.65 6.76 3.55
CA THR A 256 21.05 7.06 2.25
C THR A 256 21.91 8.05 1.47
N THR A 257 22.29 7.67 0.25
CA THR A 257 22.93 8.52 -0.74
C THR A 257 21.93 8.79 -1.86
N ILE A 258 21.79 10.05 -2.29
CA ILE A 258 20.94 10.46 -3.43
C ILE A 258 21.83 11.05 -4.51
N ILE A 259 21.71 10.56 -5.74
CA ILE A 259 22.39 11.10 -6.92
C ILE A 259 21.36 11.88 -7.72
N GLU A 260 21.59 13.16 -7.94
CA GLU A 260 20.68 14.08 -8.64
C GLU A 260 21.46 14.99 -9.61
N ILE A 261 20.99 15.12 -10.83
CA ILE A 261 21.68 15.90 -11.88
C ILE A 261 21.46 17.40 -11.72
N ASN A 262 20.33 17.83 -11.15
CA ASN A 262 19.98 19.24 -11.01
C ASN A 262 20.59 19.84 -9.74
N GLN A 263 21.52 20.78 -9.90
CA GLN A 263 22.24 21.41 -8.80
C GLN A 263 21.31 22.11 -7.78
N GLN A 264 20.30 22.87 -8.23
CA GLN A 264 19.36 23.54 -7.34
C GLN A 264 18.57 22.53 -6.49
N ARG A 265 18.27 21.37 -7.09
CA ARG A 265 17.60 20.29 -6.39
C ARG A 265 18.54 19.63 -5.37
N CYS A 266 19.80 19.48 -5.68
CA CYS A 266 20.84 18.98 -4.74
C CYS A 266 20.98 19.91 -3.52
N GLU A 267 21.01 21.21 -3.72
CA GLU A 267 21.06 22.22 -2.66
C GLU A 267 19.85 22.10 -1.75
N PHE A 268 18.64 22.07 -2.32
CA PHE A 268 17.40 21.86 -1.57
C PHE A 268 17.43 20.56 -0.75
N LEU A 269 17.85 19.46 -1.35
CA LEU A 269 17.90 18.15 -0.66
C LEU A 269 18.91 18.16 0.47
N SER A 270 20.07 18.80 0.30
CA SER A 270 21.09 18.92 1.33
C SER A 270 20.61 19.70 2.55
N GLU A 271 19.83 20.76 2.34
CA GLU A 271 19.22 21.52 3.43
C GLU A 271 18.14 20.71 4.17
N GLN A 272 17.27 20.02 3.41
CA GLN A 272 16.14 19.30 3.98
C GLN A 272 16.49 17.94 4.58
N LEU A 273 17.59 17.32 4.14
CA LEU A 273 18.02 15.97 4.55
C LEU A 273 19.48 15.99 5.03
N PRO A 274 19.82 16.66 6.12
CA PRO A 274 21.22 16.86 6.57
C PRO A 274 21.95 15.56 6.93
N LYS A 275 21.24 14.43 7.06
CA LYS A 275 21.82 13.10 7.33
C LYS A 275 22.01 12.26 6.09
N ALA A 276 21.52 12.71 4.93
CA ALA A 276 21.74 12.04 3.65
C ALA A 276 23.03 12.54 3.01
N THR A 277 23.68 11.69 2.22
CA THR A 277 24.72 12.12 1.28
C THR A 277 24.04 12.53 -0.03
N ILE A 278 24.28 13.75 -0.50
CA ILE A 278 23.71 14.25 -1.75
C ILE A 278 24.86 14.47 -2.74
N LEU A 279 24.78 13.82 -3.89
CA LEU A 279 25.74 13.90 -4.95
C LEU A 279 25.11 14.59 -6.15
N CYS A 280 25.76 15.66 -6.62
CA CYS A 280 25.34 16.36 -7.83
C CYS A 280 26.05 15.72 -9.03
N GLY A 281 25.28 14.95 -9.83
CA GLY A 281 25.83 14.25 -10.99
C GLY A 281 24.78 13.41 -11.71
N ASP A 282 25.18 12.85 -12.83
CA ASP A 282 24.36 11.94 -13.62
C ASP A 282 24.44 10.53 -13.07
N ALA A 283 23.31 9.97 -12.64
CA ALA A 283 23.25 8.60 -12.12
C ALA A 283 23.54 7.52 -13.18
N THR A 284 23.60 7.87 -14.47
CA THR A 284 24.01 6.96 -15.54
C THR A 284 25.51 6.91 -15.73
N ASP A 285 26.28 7.79 -15.06
CA ASP A 285 27.72 7.78 -15.08
C ASP A 285 28.27 6.62 -14.23
N LYS A 286 28.91 5.71 -14.91
CA LYS A 286 29.52 4.51 -14.32
C LYS A 286 30.64 4.82 -13.31
N GLU A 287 31.42 5.86 -13.57
CA GLU A 287 32.55 6.25 -12.71
C GLU A 287 31.98 6.76 -11.37
N LEU A 288 30.98 7.63 -11.42
CA LEU A 288 30.29 8.13 -10.24
C LEU A 288 29.66 7.00 -9.41
N LEU A 289 28.97 6.04 -10.05
CA LEU A 289 28.39 4.89 -9.36
C LEU A 289 29.44 3.98 -8.72
N SER A 290 30.60 3.80 -9.36
CA SER A 290 31.70 2.98 -8.82
C SER A 290 32.41 3.68 -7.66
N GLU A 291 32.61 5.01 -7.72
CA GLU A 291 33.16 5.81 -6.62
C GLU A 291 32.27 5.70 -5.36
N GLU A 292 30.96 5.68 -5.52
CA GLU A 292 29.99 5.48 -4.44
C GLU A 292 29.81 4.02 -4.02
N CYS A 293 30.67 3.14 -4.53
CA CYS A 293 30.66 1.73 -4.17
C CYS A 293 29.31 1.04 -4.36
N ILE A 294 28.62 1.25 -5.49
CA ILE A 294 27.35 0.57 -5.80
C ILE A 294 27.43 -0.95 -5.61
N GLU A 295 28.60 -1.54 -5.83
CA GLU A 295 28.90 -2.97 -5.63
C GLU A 295 28.68 -3.42 -4.17
N LYS A 296 28.80 -2.49 -3.21
CA LYS A 296 28.65 -2.72 -1.78
C LYS A 296 27.31 -2.18 -1.25
N ALA A 297 26.47 -1.62 -2.12
CA ALA A 297 25.16 -1.14 -1.74
C ALA A 297 24.28 -2.33 -1.30
N ALA A 298 23.62 -2.20 -0.16
CA ALA A 298 22.61 -3.16 0.30
C ALA A 298 21.24 -2.90 -0.31
N GLY A 299 20.97 -1.66 -0.75
CA GLY A 299 19.77 -1.26 -1.46
C GLY A 299 20.07 -0.28 -2.59
N PHE A 300 19.31 -0.37 -3.68
CA PHE A 300 19.39 0.53 -4.83
C PHE A 300 17.96 0.90 -5.29
N ALA A 301 17.70 2.18 -5.50
CA ALA A 301 16.41 2.66 -6.00
C ALA A 301 16.58 3.53 -7.24
N ALA A 302 16.10 3.08 -8.39
CA ALA A 302 16.07 3.86 -9.62
C ALA A 302 14.75 4.65 -9.69
N LEU A 303 14.81 5.96 -9.42
CA LEU A 303 13.66 6.86 -9.26
C LEU A 303 13.73 8.11 -10.13
N THR A 304 14.49 8.07 -11.24
CA THR A 304 14.54 9.18 -12.21
C THR A 304 13.19 9.37 -12.90
N ASP A 305 13.02 10.41 -13.70
CA ASP A 305 11.78 10.62 -14.44
C ASP A 305 11.66 9.82 -15.74
N LEU A 306 12.73 9.13 -16.16
CA LEU A 306 12.79 8.32 -17.36
C LEU A 306 12.74 6.82 -17.02
N ASP A 307 11.69 6.14 -17.48
CA ASP A 307 11.48 4.71 -17.22
C ASP A 307 12.62 3.86 -17.80
N GLU A 308 13.12 4.22 -18.99
CA GLU A 308 14.20 3.53 -19.69
C GLU A 308 15.52 3.62 -18.89
N GLU A 309 15.82 4.77 -18.32
CA GLU A 309 16.98 4.93 -17.42
C GLU A 309 16.82 4.10 -16.14
N ASN A 310 15.66 4.14 -15.52
CA ASN A 310 15.39 3.37 -14.31
C ASN A 310 15.57 1.86 -14.56
N ILE A 311 15.12 1.36 -15.72
CA ILE A 311 15.28 -0.03 -16.11
C ILE A 311 16.77 -0.37 -16.28
N LEU A 312 17.52 0.44 -17.04
CA LEU A 312 18.95 0.20 -17.29
C LEU A 312 19.78 0.27 -16.01
N LEU A 313 19.52 1.26 -15.15
CA LEU A 313 20.20 1.41 -13.87
C LEU A 313 19.94 0.22 -12.94
N SER A 314 18.70 -0.27 -12.92
CA SER A 314 18.35 -1.43 -12.10
C SER A 314 18.98 -2.72 -12.60
N LEU A 315 19.00 -2.95 -13.91
CA LEU A 315 19.71 -4.09 -14.52
C LEU A 315 21.21 -4.03 -14.23
N TYR A 316 21.81 -2.84 -14.33
CA TYR A 316 23.22 -2.65 -14.01
C TYR A 316 23.50 -2.95 -12.53
N ALA A 317 22.71 -2.39 -11.62
CA ALA A 317 22.84 -2.63 -10.18
C ALA A 317 22.72 -4.12 -9.82
N ASN A 318 21.75 -4.83 -10.40
CA ASN A 318 21.57 -6.27 -10.16
C ASN A 318 22.70 -7.11 -10.76
N GLY A 319 23.33 -6.65 -11.85
CA GLY A 319 24.46 -7.35 -12.48
C GLY A 319 25.76 -7.26 -11.70
N ILE A 320 25.96 -6.23 -10.88
CA ILE A 320 27.22 -5.97 -10.19
C ILE A 320 27.15 -6.02 -8.67
N SER A 321 25.96 -6.05 -8.10
CA SER A 321 25.74 -6.06 -6.66
C SER A 321 24.68 -7.08 -6.25
N SER A 322 24.61 -7.36 -4.94
CA SER A 322 23.52 -8.13 -4.33
C SER A 322 22.47 -7.21 -3.69
N ALA A 323 22.41 -5.95 -4.11
CA ALA A 323 21.51 -4.97 -3.56
C ALA A 323 20.04 -5.39 -3.74
N LYS A 324 19.22 -5.10 -2.74
CA LYS A 324 17.76 -5.10 -2.96
C LYS A 324 17.41 -3.93 -3.88
N THR A 325 16.95 -4.23 -5.10
CA THR A 325 16.69 -3.21 -6.11
C THR A 325 15.21 -2.85 -6.17
N VAL A 326 14.95 -1.56 -6.36
CA VAL A 326 13.61 -1.02 -6.61
C VAL A 326 13.63 -0.16 -7.87
N THR A 327 12.72 -0.44 -8.79
CA THR A 327 12.61 0.25 -10.09
C THR A 327 11.29 0.98 -10.20
N LYS A 328 11.32 2.31 -10.36
CA LYS A 328 10.11 3.09 -10.68
C LYS A 328 9.80 2.99 -12.17
N VAL A 329 8.55 2.65 -12.50
CA VAL A 329 8.02 2.63 -13.86
C VAL A 329 6.71 3.41 -13.90
N ASN A 330 6.61 4.36 -14.83
CA ASN A 330 5.40 5.18 -15.01
C ASN A 330 4.50 4.66 -16.15
N ARG A 331 5.06 3.94 -17.13
CA ARG A 331 4.33 3.41 -18.30
C ARG A 331 4.03 1.93 -18.09
N ILE A 332 2.75 1.56 -18.19
CA ILE A 332 2.30 0.16 -17.97
C ILE A 332 2.23 -0.62 -19.30
N ASN A 333 2.33 0.04 -20.45
CA ASN A 333 2.06 -0.58 -21.76
C ASN A 333 2.97 -1.80 -22.09
N PHE A 334 4.13 -1.91 -21.44
CA PHE A 334 5.09 -2.99 -21.66
C PHE A 334 5.27 -3.92 -20.44
N THR A 335 4.28 -3.98 -19.54
CA THR A 335 4.37 -4.76 -18.29
C THR A 335 4.74 -6.23 -18.54
N SER A 336 4.24 -6.85 -19.60
CA SER A 336 4.55 -8.23 -19.96
C SER A 336 6.04 -8.45 -20.33
N VAL A 337 6.72 -7.42 -20.84
CA VAL A 337 8.17 -7.45 -21.12
C VAL A 337 8.94 -7.11 -19.87
N ILE A 338 8.53 -6.04 -19.18
CA ILE A 338 9.19 -5.52 -17.98
C ILE A 338 9.24 -6.58 -16.87
N ASN A 339 8.15 -7.34 -16.67
CA ASN A 339 8.07 -8.40 -15.68
C ASN A 339 8.98 -9.62 -15.96
N LYS A 340 9.55 -9.72 -17.18
CA LYS A 340 10.52 -10.76 -17.52
C LYS A 340 11.97 -10.34 -17.25
N LEU A 341 12.19 -9.06 -16.99
CA LEU A 341 13.51 -8.51 -16.67
C LEU A 341 13.77 -8.64 -15.17
N ASP A 342 15.01 -8.85 -14.78
CA ASP A 342 15.43 -8.84 -13.38
C ASP A 342 15.62 -7.41 -12.88
N LEU A 343 14.50 -6.76 -12.54
CA LEU A 343 14.45 -5.36 -12.09
C LEU A 343 14.26 -5.22 -10.57
N GLY A 344 14.31 -6.34 -9.85
CA GLY A 344 13.95 -6.34 -8.43
C GLY A 344 12.48 -6.04 -8.19
N SER A 345 12.16 -5.15 -7.25
CA SER A 345 10.78 -4.75 -6.97
C SER A 345 10.35 -3.59 -7.88
N ILE A 346 9.33 -3.79 -8.71
CA ILE A 346 8.84 -2.76 -9.63
C ILE A 346 7.73 -1.97 -8.94
N ILE A 347 7.83 -0.65 -8.99
CA ILE A 347 6.88 0.28 -8.38
C ILE A 347 6.21 1.11 -9.45
N TYR A 348 4.88 1.07 -9.45
CA TYR A 348 4.01 1.88 -10.31
C TYR A 348 3.28 2.94 -9.47
N PRO A 349 3.80 4.17 -9.29
CA PRO A 349 3.25 5.16 -8.34
C PRO A 349 1.77 5.48 -8.56
N ARG A 350 1.32 5.51 -9.83
CA ARG A 350 -0.08 5.75 -10.17
C ARG A 350 -1.01 4.62 -9.74
N VAL A 351 -0.55 3.36 -9.87
CA VAL A 351 -1.34 2.18 -9.47
C VAL A 351 -1.47 2.14 -7.96
N ILE A 352 -0.36 2.33 -7.23
CA ILE A 352 -0.35 2.40 -5.76
C ILE A 352 -1.33 3.48 -5.27
N THR A 353 -1.30 4.67 -5.90
CA THR A 353 -2.21 5.76 -5.54
C THR A 353 -3.67 5.39 -5.78
N ALA A 354 -3.97 4.79 -6.93
CA ALA A 354 -5.31 4.35 -7.26
C ALA A 354 -5.79 3.25 -6.29
N GLU A 355 -4.97 2.27 -6.00
CA GLU A 355 -5.27 1.21 -5.02
C GLU A 355 -5.58 1.78 -3.63
N TYR A 356 -4.85 2.81 -3.21
CA TYR A 356 -5.07 3.45 -1.92
C TYR A 356 -6.43 4.15 -1.86
N ILE A 357 -6.82 4.83 -2.95
CA ILE A 357 -8.14 5.46 -3.07
C ILE A 357 -9.24 4.40 -3.17
N ILE A 358 -9.04 3.34 -3.96
CA ILE A 358 -10.01 2.26 -4.13
C ILE A 358 -10.26 1.54 -2.80
N LYS A 359 -9.22 1.28 -2.01
CA LYS A 359 -9.37 0.74 -0.65
C LYS A 359 -10.28 1.61 0.22
N TYR A 360 -10.11 2.93 0.14
CA TYR A 360 -10.97 3.88 0.85
C TYR A 360 -12.41 3.86 0.33
N VAL A 361 -12.63 3.84 -0.99
CA VAL A 361 -13.97 3.74 -1.60
C VAL A 361 -14.67 2.47 -1.17
N ARG A 362 -13.97 1.34 -1.17
CA ARG A 362 -14.50 0.06 -0.70
C ARG A 362 -14.88 0.11 0.79
N SER A 363 -14.03 0.73 1.63
CA SER A 363 -14.35 0.90 3.05
C SER A 363 -15.59 1.77 3.27
N MET A 364 -15.78 2.83 2.45
CA MET A 364 -16.99 3.64 2.48
C MET A 364 -18.24 2.85 2.06
N ASN A 365 -18.15 2.12 0.96
CA ASN A 365 -19.27 1.31 0.47
C ASN A 365 -19.67 0.25 1.52
N ASN A 366 -18.69 -0.31 2.18
CA ASN A 366 -18.89 -1.27 3.25
C ASN A 366 -19.42 -0.61 4.53
N SER A 367 -18.99 0.62 4.88
CA SER A 367 -19.47 1.32 6.08
C SER A 367 -20.93 1.76 6.01
N LEU A 368 -21.50 1.91 4.82
CA LEU A 368 -22.94 2.14 4.62
C LEU A 368 -23.76 0.88 4.92
N ASN A 369 -23.16 -0.33 4.78
CA ASN A 369 -23.81 -1.62 4.95
C ASN A 369 -23.04 -2.61 5.84
N SER A 370 -21.79 -2.33 6.25
CA SER A 370 -20.91 -3.24 7.00
C SER A 370 -19.94 -2.49 7.93
N ASN A 371 -19.27 -3.24 8.82
CA ASN A 371 -18.28 -2.72 9.76
C ASN A 371 -16.83 -2.92 9.27
N VAL A 372 -16.60 -3.18 7.99
CA VAL A 372 -15.27 -3.41 7.41
C VAL A 372 -14.54 -2.09 7.21
N GLU A 373 -13.38 -1.91 7.85
CA GLU A 373 -12.50 -0.74 7.68
C GLU A 373 -11.51 -0.92 6.53
N ALA A 374 -11.00 -2.13 6.34
CA ALA A 374 -10.05 -2.44 5.25
C ALA A 374 -10.25 -3.87 4.75
N LEU A 375 -10.01 -4.06 3.45
CA LEU A 375 -10.04 -5.34 2.76
C LEU A 375 -8.78 -5.49 1.91
N TYR A 376 -8.09 -6.61 2.07
CA TYR A 376 -6.92 -6.97 1.27
C TYR A 376 -7.16 -8.33 0.62
N LYS A 377 -7.11 -8.36 -0.71
CA LYS A 377 -7.16 -9.62 -1.46
C LYS A 377 -5.77 -10.21 -1.55
N LEU A 378 -5.67 -11.49 -1.23
CA LEU A 378 -4.45 -12.28 -1.29
C LEU A 378 -4.54 -13.27 -2.44
N GLU A 379 -3.41 -13.55 -3.10
CA GLU A 379 -3.28 -14.56 -4.14
C GLU A 379 -4.44 -14.53 -5.15
N ASP A 380 -4.54 -13.40 -5.88
CA ASP A 380 -5.56 -13.15 -6.91
C ASP A 380 -7.02 -13.27 -6.40
N GLY A 381 -7.24 -12.99 -5.11
CA GLY A 381 -8.56 -12.98 -4.49
C GLY A 381 -9.04 -14.33 -3.94
N LYS A 382 -8.16 -15.33 -3.85
CA LYS A 382 -8.48 -16.66 -3.28
C LYS A 382 -8.61 -16.65 -1.77
N ALA A 383 -8.00 -15.67 -1.10
CA ALA A 383 -8.21 -15.37 0.31
C ALA A 383 -8.33 -13.86 0.50
N GLU A 384 -8.95 -13.48 1.59
CA GLU A 384 -9.13 -12.08 1.97
C GLU A 384 -8.71 -11.88 3.42
N VAL A 385 -8.11 -10.72 3.69
CA VAL A 385 -7.86 -10.24 5.05
C VAL A 385 -8.66 -8.96 5.24
N LEU A 386 -9.56 -8.98 6.23
CA LEU A 386 -10.48 -7.89 6.52
C LEU A 386 -10.15 -7.27 7.87
N GLU A 387 -10.31 -5.97 7.98
CA GLU A 387 -10.23 -5.23 9.24
C GLU A 387 -11.62 -4.71 9.60
N PHE A 388 -12.10 -5.04 10.81
CA PHE A 388 -13.39 -4.63 11.33
C PHE A 388 -13.24 -3.76 12.57
N LEU A 389 -13.94 -2.64 12.63
CA LEU A 389 -14.11 -1.88 13.86
C LEU A 389 -15.36 -2.37 14.59
N LEU A 390 -15.19 -2.91 15.79
CA LEU A 390 -16.29 -3.48 16.56
C LEU A 390 -17.15 -2.41 17.22
N LYS A 391 -18.47 -2.53 17.03
CA LYS A 391 -19.49 -1.68 17.68
C LYS A 391 -19.97 -2.32 18.99
N GLU A 392 -20.55 -1.52 19.88
CA GLU A 392 -21.01 -1.96 21.21
C GLU A 392 -21.99 -3.16 21.20
N ASN A 393 -22.78 -3.31 20.13
CA ASN A 393 -23.80 -4.35 20.00
C ASN A 393 -23.39 -5.51 19.10
N SER A 394 -22.08 -5.72 18.87
CA SER A 394 -21.62 -6.81 18.03
C SER A 394 -21.77 -8.17 18.73
N ALA A 395 -22.34 -9.15 18.02
CA ALA A 395 -22.60 -10.50 18.53
C ALA A 395 -21.32 -11.28 18.92
N VAL A 396 -20.15 -10.82 18.51
CA VAL A 396 -18.86 -11.46 18.78
C VAL A 396 -18.13 -10.87 19.99
N CYS A 397 -18.68 -9.79 20.59
CA CYS A 397 -18.03 -9.12 21.72
C CYS A 397 -18.22 -9.86 23.05
N ASN A 398 -17.22 -9.76 23.92
CA ASN A 398 -17.23 -10.28 25.31
C ASN A 398 -17.39 -11.81 25.43
N ILE A 399 -17.10 -12.56 24.37
CA ILE A 399 -17.12 -14.02 24.35
C ILE A 399 -15.68 -14.48 24.12
N PRO A 400 -15.14 -15.42 24.91
CA PRO A 400 -13.84 -16.03 24.65
C PRO A 400 -13.79 -16.63 23.24
N LEU A 401 -12.70 -16.43 22.52
CA LEU A 401 -12.59 -16.87 21.12
C LEU A 401 -12.77 -18.39 20.96
N GLN A 402 -12.37 -19.17 21.95
CA GLN A 402 -12.56 -20.63 21.95
C GLN A 402 -14.04 -21.05 22.03
N ASP A 403 -14.91 -20.17 22.54
CA ASP A 403 -16.34 -20.43 22.71
C ASP A 403 -17.16 -19.89 21.51
N LEU A 404 -16.53 -19.13 20.63
CA LEU A 404 -17.12 -18.67 19.37
C LEU A 404 -17.10 -19.80 18.33
N LYS A 405 -18.27 -20.14 17.78
CA LYS A 405 -18.37 -21.08 16.66
C LYS A 405 -18.00 -20.35 15.36
N ILE A 406 -16.70 -20.30 15.07
CA ILE A 406 -16.18 -19.63 13.89
C ILE A 406 -16.23 -20.59 12.71
N ARG A 407 -16.67 -20.09 11.54
CA ARG A 407 -16.71 -20.85 10.28
C ARG A 407 -15.34 -21.41 9.92
N LYS A 408 -15.32 -22.58 9.30
CA LYS A 408 -14.09 -23.17 8.74
C LYS A 408 -13.44 -22.18 7.77
N ASN A 409 -12.13 -22.25 7.63
CA ASN A 409 -11.34 -21.35 6.80
C ASN A 409 -11.50 -19.85 7.16
N THR A 410 -11.71 -19.57 8.43
CA THR A 410 -11.74 -18.21 8.99
C THR A 410 -10.85 -18.16 10.23
N LEU A 411 -10.00 -17.15 10.35
CA LEU A 411 -9.06 -16.97 11.44
C LEU A 411 -9.05 -15.52 11.91
N ILE A 412 -9.17 -15.32 13.22
CA ILE A 412 -8.94 -14.01 13.85
C ILE A 412 -7.43 -13.84 13.99
N CYS A 413 -6.85 -12.93 13.19
CA CYS A 413 -5.40 -12.77 13.07
C CYS A 413 -4.81 -11.81 14.10
N CYS A 414 -5.57 -10.76 14.46
CA CYS A 414 -5.07 -9.73 15.35
C CYS A 414 -6.24 -8.95 15.97
N ILE A 415 -6.07 -8.55 17.22
CA ILE A 415 -6.94 -7.58 17.90
C ILE A 415 -6.10 -6.36 18.24
N TYR A 416 -6.52 -5.18 17.77
CA TYR A 416 -5.89 -3.92 18.12
C TYR A 416 -6.80 -3.16 19.09
N ARG A 417 -6.30 -2.98 20.34
CA ARG A 417 -7.01 -2.37 21.46
C ARG A 417 -6.11 -1.39 22.20
N ASN A 418 -6.59 -0.17 22.46
CA ASN A 418 -5.88 0.82 23.30
C ASN A 418 -4.40 0.99 22.89
N HIS A 419 -4.13 1.13 21.58
CA HIS A 419 -2.78 1.25 21.04
C HIS A 419 -1.89 0.01 21.18
N GLN A 420 -2.43 -1.12 21.57
CA GLN A 420 -1.71 -2.38 21.70
C GLN A 420 -2.19 -3.41 20.67
N VAL A 421 -1.23 -4.13 20.11
CA VAL A 421 -1.46 -5.27 19.21
C VAL A 421 -1.48 -6.52 20.05
N ILE A 422 -2.58 -7.28 19.99
CA ILE A 422 -2.78 -8.55 20.66
C ILE A 422 -2.82 -9.62 19.58
N VAL A 423 -1.92 -10.58 19.65
CA VAL A 423 -2.02 -11.85 18.91
C VAL A 423 -2.99 -12.73 19.70
N PRO A 424 -4.19 -13.04 19.17
CA PRO A 424 -5.25 -13.62 19.98
C PRO A 424 -4.99 -15.09 20.30
N SER A 425 -5.37 -15.47 21.52
CA SER A 425 -5.46 -16.85 21.99
C SER A 425 -6.93 -17.22 22.24
N GLY A 426 -7.21 -18.49 22.45
CA GLY A 426 -8.60 -18.95 22.72
C GLY A 426 -9.27 -18.29 23.94
N GLN A 427 -8.49 -17.80 24.91
CA GLN A 427 -8.99 -17.14 26.12
C GLN A 427 -9.28 -15.64 25.94
N ASP A 428 -8.77 -15.04 24.87
CA ASP A 428 -9.00 -13.63 24.61
C ASP A 428 -10.43 -13.37 24.14
N CYS A 429 -10.95 -12.18 24.46
CA CYS A 429 -12.27 -11.72 24.02
C CYS A 429 -12.10 -10.48 23.13
N MET A 430 -12.90 -10.37 22.10
CA MET A 430 -13.10 -9.14 21.35
C MET A 430 -14.01 -8.20 22.15
N MET A 431 -13.73 -6.88 22.09
CA MET A 431 -14.49 -5.84 22.79
C MET A 431 -14.95 -4.73 21.85
N ALA A 432 -15.96 -4.00 22.24
CA ALA A 432 -16.37 -2.80 21.51
C ALA A 432 -15.21 -1.79 21.43
N GLY A 433 -15.01 -1.21 20.25
CA GLY A 433 -13.91 -0.28 19.96
C GLY A 433 -12.62 -0.96 19.52
N ASP A 434 -12.52 -2.31 19.53
CA ASP A 434 -11.39 -3.03 18.95
C ASP A 434 -11.41 -2.91 17.43
N SER A 435 -10.23 -2.76 16.81
CA SER A 435 -10.02 -3.10 15.41
C SER A 435 -9.54 -4.56 15.32
N VAL A 436 -10.31 -5.39 14.63
CA VAL A 436 -10.06 -6.84 14.55
C VAL A 436 -9.74 -7.24 13.12
N MET A 437 -8.63 -7.95 12.94
CA MET A 437 -8.18 -8.43 11.65
C MET A 437 -8.53 -9.91 11.48
N ILE A 438 -9.19 -10.25 10.39
CA ILE A 438 -9.68 -11.58 10.09
C ILE A 438 -9.19 -12.03 8.72
N ALA A 439 -8.59 -13.22 8.65
CA ALA A 439 -8.30 -13.90 7.38
C ALA A 439 -9.41 -14.90 7.07
N THR A 440 -9.86 -14.93 5.81
CA THR A 440 -10.86 -15.89 5.33
C THR A 440 -10.53 -16.36 3.91
N SER A 441 -10.93 -17.59 3.60
CA SER A 441 -10.85 -18.11 2.24
C SER A 441 -12.18 -18.79 1.86
N GLY A 442 -12.67 -18.47 0.65
CA GLY A 442 -13.92 -19.01 0.13
C GLY A 442 -15.21 -18.31 0.57
N TYR A 443 -15.12 -17.21 1.33
CA TYR A 443 -16.29 -16.44 1.77
C TYR A 443 -16.07 -14.95 1.52
N ASN A 444 -17.10 -14.28 1.01
CA ASN A 444 -17.16 -12.81 0.98
C ASN A 444 -17.84 -12.35 2.28
N ILE A 445 -17.07 -11.87 3.24
CA ILE A 445 -17.57 -11.40 4.54
C ILE A 445 -17.76 -9.88 4.47
N SER A 446 -18.98 -9.42 4.71
CA SER A 446 -19.34 -8.00 4.73
C SER A 446 -19.60 -7.47 6.15
N ASP A 447 -19.94 -8.35 7.08
CA ASP A 447 -20.17 -8.03 8.50
C ASP A 447 -19.46 -9.03 9.39
N ILE A 448 -18.92 -8.58 10.52
CA ILE A 448 -18.19 -9.44 11.47
C ILE A 448 -19.02 -10.63 11.97
N LYS A 449 -20.34 -10.50 12.08
CA LYS A 449 -21.24 -11.60 12.50
C LYS A 449 -21.22 -12.79 11.53
N GLU A 450 -20.88 -12.55 10.26
CA GLU A 450 -20.82 -13.59 9.21
C GLU A 450 -19.66 -14.56 9.40
N ILE A 451 -18.72 -14.29 10.32
CA ILE A 451 -17.66 -15.25 10.70
C ILE A 451 -18.22 -16.41 11.54
N LEU A 452 -19.41 -16.25 12.12
CA LEU A 452 -20.01 -17.28 12.95
C LEU A 452 -20.72 -18.34 12.07
N GLU A 453 -20.68 -19.60 12.54
CA GLU A 453 -21.54 -20.66 11.98
C GLU A 453 -23.01 -20.33 12.31
N ASP A 454 -23.91 -20.62 11.38
CA ASP A 454 -25.36 -20.42 11.52
C ASP A 454 -25.94 -21.27 12.66
#